data_19e7275438864909439df4b00eb78cf8
#
_entry.id   19e7275438864909439df4b00eb78cf8
#
_cell.length_a   1.000
_cell.length_b   1.000
_cell.length_c   1.000
_cell.angle_alpha   90.00
_cell.angle_beta   90.00
_cell.angle_gamma   90.00
#
_symmetry.space_group_name_H-M   'P 1'
#
loop_
_entity.id
_entity.type
_entity.pdbx_description
1 polymer ?
#
loop_
_entity_poly.entity_id
_entity_poly.type
_entity_poly.pdbx_seq_one_letter_code
_entity_poly.pdbx_strand_id
1 'polypeptide(L)'
;MNWSYEKILKIAMEQSAFDANCSAEDFLPDLNVLAALPCDFELKLLVPADFANLYLPEWSNALCEKRKHLDILCVGAFDGQKLVGLAGCSADCVSMWQIGIDALPEYRQHGIASALTSRLAIETLARGKVPFYCCAWSNIKSARNAIKSGFRPAWVEMTVKPANEVDEMNRKN
;
A
#
# COMPACT_ATOMS: atom_id res chain seq x y z
N MET A 1 -1.38 -18.66 -11.82
CA MET A 1 -1.51 -17.61 -12.86
C MET A 1 -0.10 -17.14 -13.19
N ASN A 2 0.27 -17.08 -14.48
CA ASN A 2 1.63 -16.69 -14.84
C ASN A 2 1.69 -15.16 -15.01
N TRP A 3 2.38 -14.48 -14.11
CA TRP A 3 2.58 -13.03 -14.15
C TRP A 3 3.88 -12.69 -14.89
N SER A 4 3.86 -11.64 -15.71
CA SER A 4 5.03 -10.97 -16.26
C SER A 4 4.91 -9.46 -16.01
N TYR A 5 6.05 -8.75 -16.02
CA TYR A 5 6.01 -7.29 -15.84
C TYR A 5 5.21 -6.59 -16.95
N GLU A 6 5.34 -7.05 -18.19
CA GLU A 6 4.57 -6.50 -19.32
C GLU A 6 3.05 -6.67 -19.11
N LYS A 7 2.62 -7.81 -18.55
CA LYS A 7 1.21 -8.03 -18.23
C LYS A 7 0.73 -7.11 -17.11
N ILE A 8 1.56 -6.89 -16.08
CA ILE A 8 1.27 -5.97 -14.99
C ILE A 8 1.16 -4.54 -15.53
N LEU A 9 2.16 -4.10 -16.31
CA LEU A 9 2.19 -2.76 -16.88
C LEU A 9 1.00 -2.51 -17.83
N LYS A 10 0.66 -3.49 -18.65
CA LYS A 10 -0.51 -3.39 -19.55
C LYS A 10 -1.80 -3.19 -18.75
N ILE A 11 -2.03 -3.98 -17.71
CA ILE A 11 -3.19 -3.82 -16.83
C ILE A 11 -3.20 -2.45 -16.18
N ALA A 12 -2.06 -1.99 -15.67
CA ALA A 12 -1.93 -0.67 -15.06
C ALA A 12 -2.26 0.46 -16.03
N MET A 13 -1.74 0.40 -17.26
CA MET A 13 -2.03 1.40 -18.30
C MET A 13 -3.50 1.39 -18.76
N GLU A 14 -4.14 0.22 -18.81
CA GLU A 14 -5.56 0.11 -19.15
C GLU A 14 -6.47 0.62 -18.01
N GLN A 15 -6.01 0.57 -16.78
CA GLN A 15 -6.79 0.95 -15.58
C GLN A 15 -6.42 2.33 -15.04
N SER A 16 -5.39 2.98 -15.58
CA SER A 16 -4.99 4.32 -15.18
C SER A 16 -6.04 5.36 -15.61
N ALA A 17 -7.21 5.28 -15.01
CA ALA A 17 -8.08 6.43 -14.89
C ALA A 17 -7.36 7.41 -13.96
N PHE A 18 -6.92 8.50 -14.52
CA PHE A 18 -6.31 9.62 -13.82
C PHE A 18 -7.17 10.04 -12.63
N ASP A 19 -6.88 9.51 -11.47
CA ASP A 19 -7.38 10.10 -10.24
C ASP A 19 -6.41 11.22 -9.86
N ALA A 20 -6.73 12.37 -10.36
CA ALA A 20 -5.95 13.56 -10.44
C ALA A 20 -5.81 14.27 -9.09
N ASN A 21 -5.34 13.68 -8.01
CA ASN A 21 -5.40 14.34 -6.71
C ASN A 21 -4.11 14.60 -5.93
N CYS A 22 -2.92 14.29 -6.42
CA CYS A 22 -1.66 14.77 -5.83
C CYS A 22 -0.45 14.52 -6.75
N SER A 23 0.65 15.21 -6.52
CA SER A 23 1.96 14.80 -7.05
C SER A 23 2.37 13.55 -6.28
N ALA A 24 2.15 12.40 -6.87
CA ALA A 24 2.44 11.12 -6.29
C ALA A 24 3.39 10.32 -7.19
N GLU A 25 4.16 9.45 -6.60
CA GLU A 25 4.94 8.44 -7.29
C GLU A 25 4.28 7.09 -7.09
N ASP A 26 4.01 6.41 -8.20
CA ASP A 26 3.38 5.10 -8.22
C ASP A 26 4.39 4.01 -8.51
N PHE A 27 4.21 2.89 -7.81
CA PHE A 27 5.11 1.75 -7.84
C PHE A 27 4.35 0.48 -8.21
N LEU A 28 4.95 -0.31 -9.09
CA LEU A 28 4.48 -1.65 -9.44
C LEU A 28 5.45 -2.73 -8.95
N PRO A 29 4.98 -3.95 -8.67
CA PRO A 29 5.84 -5.04 -8.23
C PRO A 29 6.84 -5.42 -9.32
N ASP A 30 8.10 -5.54 -8.94
CA ASP A 30 9.15 -6.16 -9.77
C ASP A 30 9.21 -7.65 -9.45
N LEU A 31 8.67 -8.47 -10.36
CA LEU A 31 8.56 -9.92 -10.14
C LEU A 31 9.91 -10.65 -10.06
N ASN A 32 11.00 -9.98 -10.44
CA ASN A 32 12.35 -10.55 -10.32
C ASN A 32 12.92 -10.43 -8.90
N VAL A 33 12.39 -9.46 -8.11
CA VAL A 33 12.89 -9.18 -6.76
C VAL A 33 11.81 -9.28 -5.68
N LEU A 34 10.53 -9.30 -6.05
CA LEU A 34 9.44 -9.43 -5.10
C LEU A 34 9.49 -10.80 -4.42
N ALA A 35 9.79 -10.80 -3.14
CA ALA A 35 9.80 -11.99 -2.29
C ALA A 35 9.27 -11.65 -0.89
N ALA A 36 8.78 -12.65 -0.17
CA ALA A 36 8.43 -12.49 1.22
C ALA A 36 9.67 -12.09 2.04
N LEU A 37 9.64 -10.92 2.64
CA LEU A 37 10.74 -10.44 3.47
C LEU A 37 10.62 -11.01 4.89
N PRO A 38 11.74 -11.27 5.58
CA PRO A 38 11.74 -11.74 6.96
C PRO A 38 11.16 -10.65 7.88
N CYS A 39 10.50 -11.11 8.94
CA CYS A 39 9.96 -10.27 10.00
C CYS A 39 10.11 -11.01 11.34
N ASP A 40 10.56 -10.29 12.37
CA ASP A 40 10.71 -10.84 13.73
C ASP A 40 9.34 -11.01 14.42
N PHE A 41 8.29 -10.44 13.85
CA PHE A 41 6.92 -10.49 14.35
C PHE A 41 6.07 -11.48 13.55
N GLU A 42 5.07 -12.06 14.19
CA GLU A 42 4.11 -12.95 13.52
C GLU A 42 3.28 -12.19 12.50
N LEU A 43 3.29 -12.62 11.23
CA LEU A 43 2.47 -12.03 10.18
C LEU A 43 1.20 -12.86 9.96
N LYS A 44 0.04 -12.22 10.09
CA LYS A 44 -1.28 -12.84 9.85
C LYS A 44 -2.01 -12.17 8.70
N LEU A 45 -2.58 -12.99 7.83
CA LEU A 45 -3.53 -12.54 6.82
C LEU A 45 -4.88 -12.30 7.50
N LEU A 46 -5.48 -11.13 7.24
CA LEU A 46 -6.74 -10.70 7.83
C LEU A 46 -7.75 -10.43 6.72
N VAL A 47 -8.97 -10.91 6.92
CA VAL A 47 -10.13 -10.63 6.05
C VAL A 47 -11.03 -9.57 6.69
N PRO A 48 -12.03 -9.01 5.97
CA PRO A 48 -12.85 -7.91 6.49
C PRO A 48 -13.46 -8.11 7.87
N ALA A 49 -13.82 -9.33 8.24
CA ALA A 49 -14.34 -9.65 9.56
C ALA A 49 -13.28 -9.47 10.67
N ASP A 50 -12.01 -9.74 10.37
CA ASP A 50 -10.91 -9.68 11.33
C ASP A 50 -10.47 -8.23 11.61
N PHE A 51 -10.60 -7.33 10.63
CA PHE A 51 -10.17 -5.94 10.77
C PHE A 51 -11.34 -4.93 10.89
N ALA A 52 -12.57 -5.40 11.07
CA ALA A 52 -13.75 -4.54 11.20
C ALA A 52 -13.63 -3.48 12.32
N ASN A 53 -12.88 -3.78 13.37
CA ASN A 53 -12.64 -2.92 14.52
C ASN A 53 -11.30 -2.14 14.44
N LEU A 54 -10.57 -2.25 13.33
CA LEU A 54 -9.27 -1.63 13.15
C LEU A 54 -9.31 -0.28 12.40
N TYR A 55 -10.49 0.29 12.16
CA TYR A 55 -10.63 1.65 11.60
C TYR A 55 -10.33 2.70 12.67
N LEU A 56 -9.07 2.78 13.06
CA LEU A 56 -8.54 3.66 14.09
C LEU A 56 -7.50 4.62 13.48
N PRO A 57 -7.24 5.78 14.09
CA PRO A 57 -6.32 6.76 13.56
C PRO A 57 -4.92 6.21 13.25
N GLU A 58 -4.40 5.30 14.05
CA GLU A 58 -3.10 4.66 13.87
C GLU A 58 -2.99 3.77 12.63
N TRP A 59 -4.12 3.34 12.04
CA TRP A 59 -4.20 2.50 10.84
C TRP A 59 -4.81 3.21 9.63
N SER A 60 -4.84 4.55 9.65
CA SER A 60 -5.54 5.36 8.66
C SER A 60 -4.91 5.39 7.26
N ASN A 61 -3.66 4.95 7.09
CA ASN A 61 -3.08 4.72 5.77
C ASN A 61 -3.36 3.30 5.27
N ALA A 62 -3.42 2.31 6.16
CA ALA A 62 -3.72 0.92 5.81
C ALA A 62 -5.20 0.69 5.52
N LEU A 63 -6.11 1.41 6.20
CA LEU A 63 -7.55 1.28 6.11
C LEU A 63 -8.21 2.64 5.88
N CYS A 64 -9.24 2.67 5.02
CA CYS A 64 -9.99 3.88 4.73
C CYS A 64 -11.40 3.84 5.32
N GLU A 65 -11.62 4.48 6.47
CA GLU A 65 -12.93 4.49 7.12
C GLU A 65 -14.08 4.99 6.23
N LYS A 66 -13.79 5.98 5.36
CA LYS A 66 -14.78 6.53 4.43
C LYS A 66 -15.13 5.58 3.28
N ARG A 67 -14.29 4.56 3.02
CA ARG A 67 -14.42 3.61 1.91
C ARG A 67 -14.24 2.16 2.36
N LYS A 68 -14.74 1.80 3.56
CA LYS A 68 -14.62 0.45 4.17
C LYS A 68 -14.97 -0.69 3.21
N HIS A 69 -15.91 -0.48 2.30
CA HIS A 69 -16.34 -1.48 1.34
C HIS A 69 -15.29 -1.81 0.26
N LEU A 70 -14.26 -0.98 0.14
CA LEU A 70 -13.13 -1.22 -0.77
C LEU A 70 -11.97 -1.95 -0.08
N ASP A 71 -11.88 -1.90 1.25
CA ASP A 71 -10.84 -2.57 2.01
C ASP A 71 -11.16 -4.07 2.09
N ILE A 72 -10.36 -4.90 1.44
CA ILE A 72 -10.71 -6.31 1.21
C ILE A 72 -9.71 -7.32 1.76
N LEU A 73 -8.49 -6.90 2.04
CA LEU A 73 -7.45 -7.78 2.53
C LEU A 73 -6.42 -6.98 3.32
N CYS A 74 -5.98 -7.53 4.45
CA CYS A 74 -4.88 -6.97 5.22
C CYS A 74 -3.86 -8.04 5.59
N VAL A 75 -2.64 -7.59 5.91
CA VAL A 75 -1.65 -8.37 6.65
C VAL A 75 -1.28 -7.58 7.89
N GLY A 76 -1.46 -8.19 9.06
CA GLY A 76 -1.07 -7.62 10.35
C GLY A 76 0.23 -8.23 10.86
N ALA A 77 1.09 -7.42 11.49
CA ALA A 77 2.23 -7.87 12.27
C ALA A 77 1.89 -7.82 13.76
N PHE A 78 2.18 -8.90 14.48
CA PHE A 78 1.79 -9.07 15.87
C PHE A 78 3.00 -9.34 16.78
N ASP A 79 3.09 -8.57 17.85
CA ASP A 79 3.96 -8.85 19.01
C ASP A 79 3.10 -9.52 20.10
N GLY A 80 3.12 -10.84 20.14
CA GLY A 80 2.17 -11.61 20.92
C GLY A 80 0.73 -11.40 20.43
N GLN A 81 -0.09 -10.73 21.24
CA GLN A 81 -1.47 -10.38 20.86
C GLN A 81 -1.63 -8.93 20.38
N LYS A 82 -0.57 -8.12 20.49
CA LYS A 82 -0.61 -6.71 20.10
C LYS A 82 -0.37 -6.57 18.61
N LEU A 83 -1.29 -5.92 17.90
CA LEU A 83 -1.07 -5.50 16.52
C LEU A 83 -0.08 -4.32 16.52
N VAL A 84 1.04 -4.46 15.82
CA VAL A 84 2.13 -3.48 15.80
C VAL A 84 2.39 -2.88 14.42
N GLY A 85 1.83 -3.48 13.39
CA GLY A 85 1.85 -2.98 12.01
C GLY A 85 0.71 -3.58 11.21
N LEU A 86 0.19 -2.82 10.24
CA LEU A 86 -0.91 -3.22 9.38
C LEU A 86 -0.67 -2.74 7.96
N ALA A 87 -0.72 -3.64 6.99
CA ALA A 87 -0.84 -3.30 5.58
C ALA A 87 -2.24 -3.70 5.09
N GLY A 88 -2.91 -2.81 4.39
CA GLY A 88 -4.24 -3.03 3.83
C GLY A 88 -4.27 -2.89 2.32
N CYS A 89 -5.16 -3.63 1.66
CA CYS A 89 -5.46 -3.51 0.24
C CYS A 89 -6.83 -2.91 0.03
N SER A 90 -6.88 -1.84 -0.75
CA SER A 90 -8.12 -1.23 -1.25
C SER A 90 -8.35 -1.59 -2.71
N ALA A 91 -9.55 -2.11 -3.01
CA ALA A 91 -9.99 -2.49 -4.36
C ALA A 91 -10.54 -1.29 -5.12
N ASP A 92 -9.72 -0.27 -5.35
CA ASP A 92 -10.11 0.96 -6.04
C ASP A 92 -10.51 0.69 -7.51
N CYS A 93 -9.99 -0.38 -8.10
CA CYS A 93 -10.48 -0.87 -9.39
C CYS A 93 -10.49 -2.40 -9.47
N VAL A 94 -11.10 -2.93 -10.52
CA VAL A 94 -11.30 -4.38 -10.70
C VAL A 94 -9.99 -5.16 -10.75
N SER A 95 -8.95 -4.60 -11.35
CA SER A 95 -7.69 -5.31 -11.65
C SER A 95 -6.53 -4.93 -10.76
N MET A 96 -6.55 -3.72 -10.18
CA MET A 96 -5.47 -3.18 -9.36
C MET A 96 -5.96 -2.88 -7.96
N TRP A 97 -5.14 -3.24 -6.96
CA TRP A 97 -5.44 -3.01 -5.56
C TRP A 97 -4.33 -2.18 -4.91
N GLN A 98 -4.73 -1.05 -4.34
CA GLN A 98 -3.80 -0.13 -3.69
C GLN A 98 -3.38 -0.66 -2.33
N ILE A 99 -2.07 -0.60 -2.04
CA ILE A 99 -1.53 -0.96 -0.73
C ILE A 99 -1.27 0.28 0.09
N GLY A 100 -1.86 0.34 1.28
CA GLY A 100 -1.54 1.28 2.34
C GLY A 100 -0.87 0.57 3.52
N ILE A 101 -0.06 1.28 4.30
CA ILE A 101 0.76 0.70 5.37
C ILE A 101 0.90 1.64 6.56
N ASP A 102 0.75 1.07 7.75
CA ASP A 102 1.07 1.73 9.01
C ASP A 102 1.90 0.81 9.91
N ALA A 103 2.76 1.41 10.73
CA ALA A 103 3.45 0.75 11.83
C ALA A 103 3.51 1.68 13.03
N LEU A 104 3.26 1.14 14.21
CA LEU A 104 3.33 1.89 15.45
C LEU A 104 4.72 2.53 15.61
N PRO A 105 4.81 3.78 16.09
CA PRO A 105 6.06 4.53 16.16
C PRO A 105 7.20 3.77 16.84
N GLU A 106 6.93 3.10 17.95
CA GLU A 106 7.89 2.34 18.75
C GLU A 106 8.39 1.06 18.09
N TYR A 107 7.69 0.59 17.04
CA TYR A 107 8.04 -0.60 16.26
C TYR A 107 8.63 -0.28 14.88
N ARG A 108 8.88 1.00 14.59
CA ARG A 108 9.50 1.42 13.32
C ARG A 108 10.96 1.00 13.26
N GLN A 109 11.52 0.95 12.04
CA GLN A 109 12.91 0.59 11.73
C GLN A 109 13.27 -0.89 11.96
N HIS A 110 12.32 -1.75 12.32
CA HIS A 110 12.47 -3.21 12.44
C HIS A 110 12.10 -3.97 11.16
N GLY A 111 11.94 -3.28 10.02
CA GLY A 111 11.61 -3.93 8.75
C GLY A 111 10.14 -4.33 8.59
N ILE A 112 9.27 -4.09 9.60
CA ILE A 112 7.86 -4.50 9.61
C ILE A 112 7.12 -4.00 8.37
N ALA A 113 7.23 -2.71 8.06
CA ALA A 113 6.49 -2.12 6.94
C ALA A 113 6.83 -2.81 5.61
N SER A 114 8.11 -3.08 5.33
CA SER A 114 8.50 -3.74 4.09
C SER A 114 8.11 -5.22 4.06
N ALA A 115 8.16 -5.92 5.19
CA ALA A 115 7.70 -7.31 5.28
C ALA A 115 6.18 -7.43 5.06
N LEU A 116 5.39 -6.53 5.67
CA LEU A 116 3.94 -6.46 5.47
C LEU A 116 3.59 -6.14 4.02
N THR A 117 4.23 -5.12 3.44
CA THR A 117 3.97 -4.68 2.06
C THR A 117 4.31 -5.79 1.06
N SER A 118 5.48 -6.44 1.18
CA SER A 118 5.86 -7.55 0.29
C SER A 118 4.92 -8.75 0.42
N ARG A 119 4.56 -9.12 1.65
CA ARG A 119 3.62 -10.21 1.89
C ARG A 119 2.25 -9.93 1.28
N LEU A 120 1.70 -8.72 1.50
CA LEU A 120 0.41 -8.34 0.95
C LEU A 120 0.42 -8.28 -0.58
N ALA A 121 1.52 -7.83 -1.18
CA ALA A 121 1.69 -7.85 -2.63
C ALA A 121 1.63 -9.27 -3.21
N ILE A 122 2.29 -10.22 -2.58
CA ILE A 122 2.27 -11.64 -2.97
C ILE A 122 0.83 -12.19 -2.86
N GLU A 123 0.13 -11.91 -1.77
CA GLU A 123 -1.25 -12.33 -1.55
C GLU A 123 -2.22 -11.73 -2.57
N THR A 124 -1.97 -10.49 -2.98
CA THR A 124 -2.76 -9.79 -4.01
C THR A 124 -2.55 -10.44 -5.40
N LEU A 125 -1.29 -10.70 -5.77
CA LEU A 125 -0.96 -11.40 -7.03
C LEU A 125 -1.54 -12.83 -7.08
N ALA A 126 -1.52 -13.54 -5.95
CA ALA A 126 -2.12 -14.88 -5.86
C ALA A 126 -3.63 -14.88 -6.13
N ARG A 127 -4.30 -13.76 -5.88
CA ARG A 127 -5.73 -13.54 -6.19
C ARG A 127 -6.00 -13.01 -7.60
N GLY A 128 -4.96 -12.92 -8.42
CA GLY A 128 -5.07 -12.47 -9.80
C GLY A 128 -5.24 -10.96 -9.93
N LYS A 129 -4.83 -10.19 -8.91
CA LYS A 129 -4.86 -8.73 -8.91
C LYS A 129 -3.45 -8.17 -8.96
N VAL A 130 -3.31 -6.96 -9.48
CA VAL A 130 -2.04 -6.23 -9.51
C VAL A 130 -1.97 -5.34 -8.27
N PRO A 131 -1.05 -5.59 -7.34
CA PRO A 131 -0.82 -4.66 -6.25
C PRO A 131 -0.12 -3.42 -6.78
N PHE A 132 -0.53 -2.23 -6.33
CA PHE A 132 0.22 -1.01 -6.57
C PHE A 132 0.39 -0.22 -5.27
N TYR A 133 1.44 0.57 -5.23
CA TYR A 133 1.80 1.37 -4.08
C TYR A 133 1.96 2.81 -4.52
N CYS A 134 1.31 3.73 -3.83
CA CYS A 134 1.35 5.15 -4.14
C CYS A 134 1.82 5.94 -2.92
N CYS A 135 2.64 6.94 -3.14
CA CYS A 135 2.99 7.88 -2.08
C CYS A 135 3.25 9.28 -2.63
N ALA A 136 3.05 10.29 -1.80
CA ALA A 136 3.43 11.66 -2.16
C ALA A 136 4.92 11.72 -2.51
N TRP A 137 5.28 12.46 -3.55
CA TRP A 137 6.67 12.59 -4.02
C TRP A 137 7.64 13.00 -2.91
N SER A 138 7.20 13.86 -1.99
CA SER A 138 8.00 14.28 -0.84
C SER A 138 8.18 13.19 0.24
N ASN A 139 7.39 12.09 0.19
CA ASN A 139 7.44 11.03 1.19
C ASN A 139 8.52 9.98 0.87
N ILE A 140 9.77 10.40 1.01
CA ILE A 140 10.95 9.55 0.74
C ILE A 140 10.96 8.26 1.58
N LYS A 141 10.41 8.28 2.80
CA LYS A 141 10.33 7.08 3.64
C LYS A 141 9.41 6.03 3.03
N SER A 142 8.27 6.47 2.50
CA SER A 142 7.30 5.60 1.84
C SER A 142 7.85 5.04 0.52
N ALA A 143 8.49 5.88 -0.31
CA ALA A 143 9.15 5.44 -1.54
C ALA A 143 10.24 4.38 -1.27
N ARG A 144 11.07 4.59 -0.25
CA ARG A 144 12.07 3.59 0.18
C ARG A 144 11.44 2.30 0.66
N ASN A 145 10.29 2.36 1.35
CA ASN A 145 9.54 1.18 1.74
C ASN A 145 9.06 0.40 0.52
N ALA A 146 8.47 1.05 -0.47
CA ALA A 146 8.03 0.42 -1.71
C ALA A 146 9.19 -0.32 -2.39
N ILE A 147 10.32 0.34 -2.62
CA ILE A 147 11.51 -0.25 -3.27
C ILE A 147 12.02 -1.45 -2.46
N LYS A 148 12.17 -1.30 -1.14
CA LYS A 148 12.62 -2.40 -0.27
C LYS A 148 11.67 -3.60 -0.28
N SER A 149 10.38 -3.35 -0.49
CA SER A 149 9.35 -4.39 -0.54
C SER A 149 9.28 -5.14 -1.88
N GLY A 150 10.14 -4.82 -2.84
CA GLY A 150 10.15 -5.44 -4.16
C GLY A 150 9.30 -4.73 -5.21
N PHE A 151 9.02 -3.44 -5.00
CA PHE A 151 8.39 -2.60 -6.01
C PHE A 151 9.42 -1.73 -6.71
N ARG A 152 9.07 -1.22 -7.89
CA ARG A 152 9.86 -0.23 -8.63
C ARG A 152 8.99 0.92 -9.08
N PRO A 153 9.55 2.13 -9.23
CA PRO A 153 8.83 3.26 -9.82
C PRO A 153 8.26 2.90 -11.19
N ALA A 154 7.04 3.29 -11.44
CA ALA A 154 6.31 3.02 -12.68
C ALA A 154 5.91 4.30 -13.41
N TRP A 155 5.25 5.23 -12.72
CA TRP A 155 4.88 6.55 -13.25
C TRP A 155 4.77 7.57 -12.12
N VAL A 156 4.59 8.82 -12.51
CA VAL A 156 4.38 9.95 -11.61
C VAL A 156 3.05 10.60 -11.97
N GLU A 157 2.26 10.90 -10.97
CA GLU A 157 1.04 11.68 -11.11
C GLU A 157 1.31 13.14 -10.73
N MET A 158 0.79 14.05 -11.52
CA MET A 158 0.84 15.47 -11.23
C MET A 158 -0.54 16.08 -11.35
N THR A 159 -1.04 16.66 -10.26
CA THR A 159 -2.35 17.29 -10.22
C THR A 159 -2.25 18.78 -10.03
N VAL A 160 -3.19 19.50 -10.64
CA VAL A 160 -3.42 20.91 -10.39
C VAL A 160 -4.60 21.04 -9.43
N LYS A 161 -4.37 21.70 -8.29
CA LYS A 161 -5.41 22.03 -7.31
C LYS A 161 -5.60 23.54 -7.19
N PRO A 162 -6.77 24.01 -6.75
CA PRO A 162 -6.96 25.42 -6.37
C PRO A 162 -5.94 25.85 -5.31
N ALA A 163 -5.43 27.08 -5.41
CA ALA A 163 -4.37 27.56 -4.53
C ALA A 163 -4.72 27.45 -3.03
N ASN A 164 -5.98 27.71 -2.67
CA ASN A 164 -6.46 27.57 -1.30
C ASN A 164 -6.33 26.14 -0.75
N GLU A 165 -6.57 25.11 -1.57
CA GLU A 165 -6.39 23.71 -1.16
C GLU A 165 -4.91 23.37 -0.98
N VAL A 166 -4.04 23.87 -1.87
CA VAL A 166 -2.59 23.70 -1.76
C VAL A 166 -2.06 24.36 -0.48
N ASP A 167 -2.54 25.57 -0.16
CA ASP A 167 -2.16 26.28 1.07
C ASP A 167 -2.59 25.51 2.33
N GLU A 168 -3.78 24.90 2.32
CA GLU A 168 -4.24 24.07 3.44
C GLU A 168 -3.39 22.78 3.61
N MET A 169 -3.00 22.16 2.52
CA MET A 169 -2.12 20.98 2.56
C MET A 169 -0.74 21.33 3.12
N ASN A 170 -0.17 22.47 2.73
CA ASN A 170 1.13 22.93 3.18
C ASN A 170 1.16 23.36 4.66
N ARG A 171 0.02 23.76 5.23
CA ARG A 171 -0.08 24.11 6.67
C ARG A 171 -0.14 22.88 7.59
N LYS A 172 -0.43 21.70 7.05
CA LYS A 172 -0.56 20.45 7.82
C LYS A 172 0.73 19.64 7.87
N ASN A 173 1.77 20.08 7.19
CA ASN A 173 3.12 19.51 7.18
C ASN A 173 4.08 20.41 7.97
#